data_18998bf25682d12669b14f5d2a433db9
#
_entry.id   18998bf25682d12669b14f5d2a433db9
#
_cell.length_a   1.000
_cell.length_b   1.000
_cell.length_c   1.000
_cell.angle_alpha   90.00
_cell.angle_beta   90.00
_cell.angle_gamma   90.00
#
_symmetry.space_group_name_H-M   'P 1'
#
loop_
_entity.id
_entity.type
_entity.pdbx_description
1 polymer ?
#
loop_
_entity_poly.entity_id
_entity_poly.type
_entity_poly.pdbx_seq_one_letter_code
_entity_poly.pdbx_strand_id
1 'polypeptide(L)'
;MKKLALALLLSLACSSQPESPEDAVRSTLAAIEAAAGQRDAGAIGEHLSETYRDTDGNDKKQVLGVATLHLMRNKTVYTLSRVVSLELAEPGRAQVRVLAALAGQPIPDPSALPALRADLYQFDVALREEQPGVWRVSSADWRPASLADFQ
;
A
#
# COMPACT_ATOMS: atom_id res chain seq x y z
N MET A 1 -16.33 -53.22 34.69
CA MET A 1 -16.65 -52.76 33.35
C MET A 1 -16.26 -51.29 33.23
N LYS A 2 -15.05 -51.01 32.70
CA LYS A 2 -14.54 -49.65 32.56
C LYS A 2 -14.93 -49.16 31.17
N LYS A 3 -15.79 -48.15 31.09
CA LYS A 3 -16.13 -47.45 29.84
C LYS A 3 -15.06 -46.44 29.52
N LEU A 4 -14.28 -46.74 28.49
CA LEU A 4 -13.27 -45.83 27.96
C LEU A 4 -13.99 -44.82 27.05
N ALA A 5 -14.13 -43.57 27.50
CA ALA A 5 -14.65 -42.48 26.69
C ALA A 5 -13.49 -41.92 25.85
N LEU A 6 -13.51 -42.25 24.56
CA LEU A 6 -12.58 -41.72 23.56
C LEU A 6 -13.03 -40.29 23.19
N ALA A 7 -12.41 -39.28 23.78
CA ALA A 7 -12.62 -37.90 23.43
C ALA A 7 -11.94 -37.61 22.08
N LEU A 8 -12.73 -37.51 21.03
CA LEU A 8 -12.29 -37.11 19.68
C LEU A 8 -12.03 -35.58 19.67
N LEU A 9 -10.78 -35.17 19.84
CA LEU A 9 -10.36 -33.78 19.64
C LEU A 9 -10.42 -33.48 18.16
N LEU A 10 -11.51 -32.83 17.70
CA LEU A 10 -11.52 -32.14 16.40
C LEU A 10 -10.64 -30.93 16.51
N SER A 11 -9.39 -31.04 16.05
CA SER A 11 -8.54 -29.89 15.71
C SER A 11 -9.15 -29.17 14.50
N LEU A 12 -9.84 -28.07 14.73
CA LEU A 12 -10.15 -27.10 13.67
C LEU A 12 -8.81 -26.52 13.19
N ALA A 13 -8.25 -27.14 12.17
CA ALA A 13 -7.22 -26.50 11.36
C ALA A 13 -7.90 -25.32 10.66
N CYS A 14 -7.69 -24.09 11.16
CA CYS A 14 -7.91 -22.89 10.40
C CYS A 14 -6.93 -22.95 9.22
N SER A 15 -7.35 -23.52 8.11
CA SER A 15 -6.66 -23.37 6.83
C SER A 15 -6.93 -21.93 6.37
N SER A 16 -6.01 -21.01 6.68
CA SER A 16 -5.97 -19.75 5.99
C SER A 16 -5.74 -20.05 4.51
N GLN A 17 -6.75 -19.77 3.68
CA GLN A 17 -6.56 -19.87 2.24
C GLN A 17 -5.38 -18.93 1.86
N PRO A 18 -4.50 -19.36 0.95
CA PRO A 18 -3.46 -18.47 0.47
C PRO A 18 -4.11 -17.21 -0.12
N GLU A 19 -3.61 -16.07 0.28
CA GLU A 19 -4.05 -14.77 -0.21
C GLU A 19 -3.91 -14.73 -1.74
N SER A 20 -4.92 -14.24 -2.43
CA SER A 20 -4.82 -14.10 -3.89
C SER A 20 -3.73 -13.07 -4.25
N PRO A 21 -3.11 -13.14 -5.44
CA PRO A 21 -2.16 -12.12 -5.87
C PRO A 21 -2.72 -10.69 -5.79
N GLU A 22 -3.99 -10.51 -6.12
CA GLU A 22 -4.66 -9.21 -5.99
C GLU A 22 -4.75 -8.76 -4.53
N ASP A 23 -5.15 -9.66 -3.61
CA ASP A 23 -5.24 -9.33 -2.19
C ASP A 23 -3.86 -9.01 -1.61
N ALA A 24 -2.83 -9.78 -1.98
CA ALA A 24 -1.46 -9.53 -1.54
C ALA A 24 -0.93 -8.17 -2.03
N VAL A 25 -1.23 -7.79 -3.27
CA VAL A 25 -0.90 -6.44 -3.80
C VAL A 25 -1.63 -5.35 -3.01
N ARG A 26 -2.94 -5.51 -2.77
CA ARG A 26 -3.72 -4.56 -1.97
C ARG A 26 -3.21 -4.45 -0.53
N SER A 27 -2.85 -5.57 0.09
CA SER A 27 -2.25 -5.59 1.43
C SER A 27 -0.92 -4.82 1.47
N THR A 28 -0.07 -4.97 0.45
CA THR A 28 1.19 -4.22 0.33
C THR A 28 0.94 -2.71 0.24
N LEU A 29 -0.02 -2.28 -0.59
CA LEU A 29 -0.37 -0.86 -0.73
C LEU A 29 -0.96 -0.29 0.56
N ALA A 30 -1.82 -1.03 1.25
CA ALA A 30 -2.40 -0.63 2.53
C ALA A 30 -1.32 -0.49 3.62
N ALA A 31 -0.32 -1.37 3.63
CA ALA A 31 0.81 -1.28 4.57
C ALA A 31 1.66 -0.02 4.31
N ILE A 32 1.91 0.33 3.04
CA ILE A 32 2.60 1.58 2.66
C ILE A 32 1.79 2.80 3.12
N GLU A 33 0.47 2.81 2.90
CA GLU A 33 -0.41 3.89 3.37
C GLU A 33 -0.36 4.05 4.89
N ALA A 34 -0.45 2.94 5.63
CA ALA A 34 -0.36 2.95 7.09
C ALA A 34 1.00 3.51 7.57
N ALA A 35 2.10 3.09 6.94
CA ALA A 35 3.44 3.59 7.24
C ALA A 35 3.58 5.10 6.94
N ALA A 36 2.99 5.58 5.86
CA ALA A 36 2.94 7.01 5.52
C ALA A 36 2.17 7.81 6.58
N GLY A 37 1.02 7.30 7.04
CA GLY A 37 0.24 7.91 8.13
C GLY A 37 0.99 7.96 9.45
N GLN A 38 1.87 7.00 9.71
CA GLN A 38 2.78 6.97 10.86
C GLN A 38 4.06 7.79 10.64
N ARG A 39 4.25 8.35 9.44
CA ARG A 39 5.45 9.07 9.02
C ARG A 39 6.73 8.22 9.10
N ASP A 40 6.58 6.92 8.91
CA ASP A 40 7.65 5.93 8.97
C ASP A 40 8.17 5.58 7.57
N ALA A 41 9.14 6.34 7.09
CA ALA A 41 9.78 6.09 5.80
C ALA A 41 10.56 4.77 5.78
N GLY A 42 11.04 4.28 6.93
CA GLY A 42 11.69 2.99 7.05
C GLY A 42 10.71 1.85 6.74
N ALA A 43 9.53 1.88 7.36
CA ALA A 43 8.46 0.92 7.10
C ALA A 43 7.98 0.97 5.64
N ILE A 44 7.89 2.16 5.03
CA ILE A 44 7.63 2.27 3.57
C ILE A 44 8.71 1.50 2.79
N GLY A 45 9.97 1.68 3.17
CA GLY A 45 11.12 1.05 2.52
C GLY A 45 11.09 -0.48 2.53
N GLU A 46 10.48 -1.11 3.53
CA GLU A 46 10.31 -2.57 3.61
C GLU A 46 9.44 -3.12 2.48
N HIS A 47 8.56 -2.29 1.92
CA HIS A 47 7.67 -2.64 0.81
C HIS A 47 8.21 -2.23 -0.57
N LEU A 48 9.38 -1.62 -0.64
CA LEU A 48 10.05 -1.30 -1.90
C LEU A 48 11.08 -2.38 -2.26
N SER A 49 11.14 -2.72 -3.54
CA SER A 49 12.17 -3.61 -4.08
C SER A 49 13.57 -3.04 -3.89
N GLU A 50 14.55 -3.88 -3.61
CA GLU A 50 15.97 -3.46 -3.62
C GLU A 50 16.43 -2.99 -5.01
N THR A 51 15.75 -3.45 -6.06
CA THR A 51 16.01 -3.03 -7.44
C THR A 51 15.04 -1.96 -7.94
N TYR A 52 14.39 -1.24 -7.01
CA TYR A 52 13.47 -0.14 -7.34
C TYR A 52 14.11 0.86 -8.29
N ARG A 53 13.37 1.28 -9.32
CA ARG A 53 13.77 2.32 -10.25
C ARG A 53 12.52 2.98 -10.84
N ASP A 54 12.37 4.29 -10.66
CA ASP A 54 11.29 5.05 -11.29
C ASP A 54 11.70 5.63 -12.65
N THR A 55 10.79 6.30 -13.33
CA THR A 55 11.04 6.90 -14.65
C THR A 55 12.03 8.07 -14.60
N ASP A 56 12.18 8.74 -13.47
CA ASP A 56 13.17 9.79 -13.24
C ASP A 56 14.56 9.23 -12.92
N GLY A 57 14.68 7.89 -12.82
CA GLY A 57 15.92 7.19 -12.54
C GLY A 57 16.29 7.09 -11.06
N ASN A 58 15.38 7.46 -10.15
CA ASN A 58 15.62 7.34 -8.72
C ASN A 58 15.65 5.87 -8.30
N ASP A 59 16.61 5.53 -7.46
CA ASP A 59 16.68 4.25 -6.77
C ASP A 59 15.86 4.28 -5.46
N LYS A 60 15.80 3.13 -4.77
CA LYS A 60 15.09 2.98 -3.49
C LYS A 60 15.52 4.03 -2.45
N LYS A 61 16.83 4.30 -2.33
CA LYS A 61 17.36 5.26 -1.36
C LYS A 61 16.92 6.67 -1.69
N GLN A 62 16.95 7.03 -2.95
CA GLN A 62 16.58 8.37 -3.43
C GLN A 62 15.08 8.63 -3.24
N VAL A 63 14.22 7.69 -3.63
CA VAL A 63 12.77 7.86 -3.44
C VAL A 63 12.37 7.90 -1.96
N LEU A 64 13.02 7.11 -1.10
CA LEU A 64 12.80 7.18 0.34
C LEU A 64 13.26 8.51 0.93
N GLY A 65 14.32 9.10 0.40
CA GLY A 65 14.75 10.45 0.77
C GLY A 65 13.69 11.50 0.45
N VAL A 66 13.08 11.42 -0.73
CA VAL A 66 11.95 12.29 -1.12
C VAL A 66 10.75 12.10 -0.21
N ALA A 67 10.35 10.85 0.05
CA ALA A 67 9.25 10.52 0.94
C ALA A 67 9.52 11.04 2.37
N THR A 68 10.70 10.82 2.90
CA THR A 68 11.11 11.31 4.23
C THR A 68 10.98 12.82 4.32
N LEU A 69 11.50 13.55 3.33
CA LEU A 69 11.41 15.01 3.31
C LEU A 69 9.96 15.51 3.27
N HIS A 70 9.11 14.84 2.48
CA HIS A 70 7.68 15.16 2.41
C HIS A 70 6.96 14.92 3.75
N LEU A 71 7.19 13.75 4.37
CA LEU A 71 6.60 13.39 5.65
C LEU A 71 7.10 14.27 6.81
N MET A 72 8.35 14.73 6.78
CA MET A 72 8.91 15.60 7.82
C MET A 72 8.34 17.02 7.80
N ARG A 73 7.84 17.49 6.67
CA ARG A 73 7.26 18.85 6.54
C ARG A 73 5.95 19.01 7.32
N ASN A 74 5.29 17.91 7.64
CA ASN A 74 4.00 17.91 8.32
C ASN A 74 4.11 17.23 9.70
N LYS A 75 3.53 17.86 10.74
CA LYS A 75 3.52 17.29 12.10
C LYS A 75 2.65 16.02 12.17
N THR A 76 1.55 16.02 11.43
CA THR A 76 0.61 14.91 11.30
C THR A 76 0.29 14.70 9.84
N VAL A 77 0.15 13.46 9.43
CA VAL A 77 -0.24 13.09 8.07
C VAL A 77 -1.41 12.10 8.16
N TYR A 78 -2.54 12.53 7.64
CA TYR A 78 -3.69 11.67 7.43
C TYR A 78 -3.79 11.37 5.94
N THR A 79 -4.02 10.12 5.62
CA THR A 79 -4.08 9.64 4.24
C THR A 79 -5.46 9.08 3.93
N LEU A 80 -5.90 9.29 2.70
CA LEU A 80 -7.03 8.62 2.10
C LEU A 80 -6.57 8.12 0.73
N SER A 81 -6.55 6.82 0.52
CA SER A 81 -6.19 6.26 -0.78
C SER A 81 -7.33 5.46 -1.41
N ARG A 82 -7.31 5.39 -2.74
CA ARG A 82 -8.23 4.59 -3.52
C ARG A 82 -7.49 3.95 -4.70
N VAL A 83 -7.56 2.63 -4.80
CA VAL A 83 -7.11 1.91 -5.99
C VAL A 83 -8.14 2.14 -7.10
N VAL A 84 -7.70 2.80 -8.18
CA VAL A 84 -8.54 3.08 -9.37
C VAL A 84 -8.52 1.91 -10.33
N SER A 85 -7.33 1.32 -10.55
CA SER A 85 -7.17 0.12 -11.36
C SER A 85 -6.07 -0.76 -10.80
N LEU A 86 -6.23 -2.07 -10.97
CA LEU A 86 -5.23 -3.07 -10.63
C LEU A 86 -5.23 -4.13 -11.73
N GLU A 87 -4.11 -4.32 -12.37
CA GLU A 87 -3.92 -5.25 -13.47
C GLU A 87 -2.78 -6.22 -13.15
N LEU A 88 -3.07 -7.51 -13.30
CA LEU A 88 -2.12 -8.62 -13.19
C LEU A 88 -1.85 -9.15 -14.61
N ALA A 89 -1.24 -8.32 -15.46
CA ALA A 89 -1.05 -8.62 -16.88
C ALA A 89 -0.08 -9.80 -17.12
N GLU A 90 0.86 -10.01 -16.21
CA GLU A 90 1.83 -11.10 -16.24
C GLU A 90 1.94 -11.77 -14.87
N PRO A 91 2.26 -13.07 -14.81
CA PRO A 91 2.53 -13.76 -13.55
C PRO A 91 3.63 -13.04 -12.74
N GLY A 92 3.36 -12.77 -11.47
CA GLY A 92 4.30 -12.09 -10.57
C GLY A 92 4.52 -10.61 -10.85
N ARG A 93 3.66 -9.96 -11.67
CA ARG A 93 3.69 -8.52 -11.95
C ARG A 93 2.33 -7.89 -11.84
N ALA A 94 2.27 -6.73 -11.20
CA ALA A 94 1.05 -5.94 -11.08
C ALA A 94 1.33 -4.49 -11.50
N GLN A 95 0.33 -3.88 -12.15
CA GLN A 95 0.26 -2.44 -12.42
C GLN A 95 -0.95 -1.89 -11.69
N VAL A 96 -0.74 -0.87 -10.88
CA VAL A 96 -1.80 -0.30 -10.04
C VAL A 96 -1.82 1.20 -10.18
N ARG A 97 -2.99 1.76 -10.37
CA ARG A 97 -3.22 3.20 -10.25
C ARG A 97 -3.90 3.50 -8.93
N VAL A 98 -3.31 4.40 -8.17
CA VAL A 98 -3.80 4.82 -6.85
C VAL A 98 -3.99 6.32 -6.84
N LEU A 99 -5.15 6.78 -6.37
CA LEU A 99 -5.34 8.16 -5.95
C LEU A 99 -5.09 8.25 -4.45
N ALA A 100 -4.31 9.24 -4.04
CA ALA A 100 -4.02 9.48 -2.63
C ALA A 100 -4.21 10.95 -2.27
N ALA A 101 -4.89 11.20 -1.16
CA ALA A 101 -5.02 12.51 -0.54
C ALA A 101 -4.27 12.51 0.78
N LEU A 102 -3.52 13.57 1.04
CA LEU A 102 -2.78 13.78 2.27
C LEU A 102 -3.23 15.10 2.91
N ALA A 103 -3.55 15.06 4.18
CA ALA A 103 -3.96 16.26 4.94
C ALA A 103 -3.36 16.27 6.34
N GLY A 104 -3.30 17.44 6.95
CA GLY A 104 -2.90 17.62 8.35
C GLY A 104 -4.00 17.31 9.37
N GLN A 105 -5.18 16.96 8.90
CA GLN A 105 -6.37 16.63 9.71
C GLN A 105 -7.04 15.36 9.19
N PRO A 106 -7.83 14.65 10.02
CA PRO A 106 -8.54 13.46 9.58
C PRO A 106 -9.41 13.70 8.36
N ILE A 107 -9.35 12.76 7.41
CA ILE A 107 -10.13 12.77 6.17
C ILE A 107 -11.27 11.75 6.32
N PRO A 108 -12.50 12.16 6.66
CA PRO A 108 -13.61 11.22 6.86
C PRO A 108 -14.05 10.54 5.56
N ASP A 109 -14.04 11.27 4.47
CA ASP A 109 -14.44 10.82 3.14
C ASP A 109 -13.97 11.82 2.07
N PRO A 110 -14.07 11.50 0.76
CA PRO A 110 -13.60 12.37 -0.32
C PRO A 110 -14.28 13.74 -0.37
N SER A 111 -15.52 13.88 0.12
CA SER A 111 -16.24 15.16 0.09
C SER A 111 -15.62 16.23 1.00
N ALA A 112 -14.83 15.82 1.99
CA ALA A 112 -14.13 16.73 2.90
C ALA A 112 -12.84 17.34 2.29
N LEU A 113 -12.31 16.77 1.22
CA LEU A 113 -11.02 17.18 0.65
C LEU A 113 -10.87 18.66 0.32
N PRO A 114 -11.90 19.35 -0.26
CA PRO A 114 -11.79 20.79 -0.54
C PRO A 114 -11.57 21.63 0.72
N ALA A 115 -12.30 21.32 1.80
CA ALA A 115 -12.22 22.05 3.06
C ALA A 115 -10.90 21.81 3.81
N LEU A 116 -10.31 20.63 3.64
CA LEU A 116 -9.07 20.21 4.30
C LEU A 116 -7.80 20.72 3.60
N ARG A 117 -7.92 21.30 2.40
CA ARG A 117 -6.77 21.69 1.56
C ARG A 117 -5.76 20.56 1.44
N ALA A 118 -6.28 19.35 1.17
CA ALA A 118 -5.47 18.16 1.02
C ALA A 118 -4.56 18.25 -0.21
N ASP A 119 -3.36 17.72 -0.10
CA ASP A 119 -2.49 17.47 -1.25
C ASP A 119 -2.99 16.21 -1.95
N LEU A 120 -3.25 16.32 -3.25
CA LEU A 120 -3.84 15.26 -4.06
C LEU A 120 -2.83 14.73 -5.06
N TYR A 121 -2.66 13.42 -5.09
CA TYR A 121 -1.73 12.74 -5.99
C TYR A 121 -2.38 11.55 -6.70
N GLN A 122 -1.93 11.32 -7.92
CA GLN A 122 -2.08 10.03 -8.59
C GLN A 122 -0.73 9.34 -8.61
N PHE A 123 -0.71 8.07 -8.23
CA PHE A 123 0.43 7.18 -8.35
C PHE A 123 0.16 6.11 -9.39
N ASP A 124 1.10 5.90 -10.28
CA ASP A 124 1.17 4.73 -11.16
C ASP A 124 2.28 3.83 -10.62
N VAL A 125 1.88 2.67 -10.08
CA VAL A 125 2.74 1.80 -9.28
C VAL A 125 2.90 0.45 -9.96
N ALA A 126 4.14 0.05 -10.18
CA ALA A 126 4.48 -1.31 -10.59
C ALA A 126 4.93 -2.13 -9.37
N LEU A 127 4.37 -3.32 -9.21
CA LEU A 127 4.77 -4.26 -8.16
C LEU A 127 5.27 -5.56 -8.79
N ARG A 128 6.12 -6.24 -8.04
CA ARG A 128 6.69 -7.54 -8.41
C ARG A 128 6.61 -8.50 -7.22
N GLU A 129 6.21 -9.72 -7.51
CA GLU A 129 6.31 -10.80 -6.54
C GLU A 129 7.76 -11.29 -6.50
N GLU A 130 8.46 -11.03 -5.41
CA GLU A 130 9.87 -11.39 -5.23
C GLU A 130 10.04 -12.74 -4.54
N GLN A 131 9.05 -13.14 -3.75
CA GLN A 131 8.90 -14.46 -3.14
C GLN A 131 7.41 -14.82 -3.14
N PRO A 132 7.03 -16.08 -3.04
CA PRO A 132 5.63 -16.48 -3.02
C PRO A 132 4.80 -15.68 -2.01
N GLY A 133 3.83 -14.90 -2.50
CA GLY A 133 2.97 -14.03 -1.69
C GLY A 133 3.62 -12.72 -1.22
N VAL A 134 4.90 -12.46 -1.51
CA VAL A 134 5.61 -11.25 -1.09
C VAL A 134 5.76 -10.29 -2.27
N TRP A 135 4.92 -9.29 -2.30
CA TRP A 135 4.90 -8.25 -3.33
C TRP A 135 5.64 -7.00 -2.87
N ARG A 136 6.48 -6.44 -3.77
CA ARG A 136 7.21 -5.20 -3.52
C ARG A 136 7.05 -4.24 -4.68
N VAL A 137 7.01 -2.95 -4.36
CA VAL A 137 6.98 -1.89 -5.37
C VAL A 137 8.32 -1.83 -6.07
N SER A 138 8.30 -2.04 -7.37
CA SER A 138 9.50 -1.98 -8.23
C SER A 138 9.67 -0.63 -8.92
N SER A 139 8.57 0.14 -9.05
CA SER A 139 8.55 1.50 -9.57
C SER A 139 7.30 2.21 -9.08
N ALA A 140 7.39 3.51 -8.83
CA ALA A 140 6.22 4.35 -8.57
C ALA A 140 6.46 5.75 -9.13
N ASP A 141 5.64 6.14 -10.08
CA ASP A 141 5.62 7.49 -10.62
C ASP A 141 4.39 8.22 -10.07
N TRP A 142 4.52 9.52 -9.78
CA TRP A 142 3.43 10.29 -9.21
C TRP A 142 3.30 11.65 -9.89
N ARG A 143 2.08 12.14 -9.89
CA ARG A 143 1.72 13.47 -10.37
C ARG A 143 0.64 14.09 -9.48
N PRO A 144 0.53 15.42 -9.44
CA PRO A 144 -0.63 16.07 -8.82
C PRO A 144 -1.94 15.56 -9.44
N ALA A 145 -2.93 15.32 -8.59
CA ALA A 145 -4.29 15.01 -9.00
C ALA A 145 -5.24 16.18 -8.69
N SER A 146 -6.42 16.13 -9.24
CA SER A 146 -7.50 17.10 -9.01
C SER A 146 -8.61 16.52 -8.16
N LEU A 147 -9.47 17.38 -7.60
CA LEU A 147 -10.67 16.94 -6.89
C LEU A 147 -11.61 16.11 -7.78
N ALA A 148 -11.64 16.39 -9.08
CA ALA A 148 -12.47 15.65 -10.04
C ALA A 148 -12.02 14.17 -10.15
N ASP A 149 -10.76 13.87 -9.93
CA ASP A 149 -10.24 12.50 -9.96
C ASP A 149 -10.78 11.65 -8.78
N PHE A 150 -11.25 12.29 -7.71
CA PHE A 150 -11.77 11.64 -6.49
C PHE A 150 -13.30 11.48 -6.47
N GLN A 151 -14.01 11.99 -7.48
CA GLN A 151 -15.48 11.94 -7.57
C GLN A 151 -16.03 10.66 -8.20
#